data_d402f71969bd5f9780f16399e5008586
#
_entry.id   d402f71969bd5f9780f16399e5008586
#
_cell.length_a   1.000
_cell.length_b   1.000
_cell.length_c   1.000
_cell.angle_alpha   90.00
_cell.angle_beta   90.00
_cell.angle_gamma   90.00
#
_symmetry.space_group_name_H-M   'P 1'
#
loop_
_entity.id
_entity.type
_entity.pdbx_description
1 polymer ?
#
loop_
_entity_poly.entity_id
_entity_poly.type
_entity_poly.pdbx_seq_one_letter_code
_entity_poly.pdbx_strand_id
1 'polypeptide(L)'
;MSSMTTLEKVYDRVESMARFHEDRLIPVDDVSFTDLERVCISGASYNLRPIAQQGICYRLGIPIHYLRKCPSEIQKNNLNYWIKHEKNEKLFFRFDSNEVRAIFTPRYIPTDNKEVLDRLLKHGYKPNTRVQCSLDDEFMLVSVPDDRETFRINGDKMTPGISVSNSEVGLAALSISTFTLRLICTNGMISKTEVSASYRHVSDKLLSNLPGVLNELKTGFGRQREQFQISLESKVENPEATIESFNRQFELRKEEKEAVEWALAQEYGFTMFAIVNTYTKAAQYELLSAESRFRLQKVGGMVLGMVN
;
A
#
# COMPACT_ATOMS: atom_id res chain seq x y z
N MET A 1 7.83 10.06 -4.91
CA MET A 1 6.85 10.63 -5.86
C MET A 1 6.20 9.52 -6.67
N SER A 2 4.86 9.54 -6.84
CA SER A 2 4.21 8.69 -7.84
C SER A 2 4.54 9.26 -9.21
N SER A 3 5.29 8.52 -10.02
CA SER A 3 5.77 8.99 -11.33
C SER A 3 5.35 8.04 -12.44
N MET A 4 5.05 8.60 -13.62
CA MET A 4 4.91 7.80 -14.84
C MET A 4 6.29 7.28 -15.25
N THR A 5 6.39 5.97 -15.44
CA THR A 5 7.62 5.25 -15.78
C THR A 5 7.30 4.05 -16.68
N THR A 6 8.24 3.14 -16.88
CA THR A 6 8.02 1.85 -17.54
C THR A 6 8.10 0.71 -16.54
N LEU A 7 7.43 -0.40 -16.85
CA LEU A 7 7.46 -1.60 -16.01
C LEU A 7 8.89 -2.12 -15.79
N GLU A 8 9.75 -2.05 -16.81
CA GLU A 8 11.18 -2.39 -16.75
C GLU A 8 11.91 -1.56 -15.68
N LYS A 9 11.75 -0.23 -15.69
CA LYS A 9 12.39 0.64 -14.69
C LYS A 9 11.90 0.38 -13.27
N VAL A 10 10.63 -0.01 -13.10
CA VAL A 10 10.11 -0.44 -11.80
C VAL A 10 10.77 -1.75 -11.39
N TYR A 11 10.90 -2.69 -12.33
CA TYR A 11 11.54 -3.99 -12.11
C TYR A 11 13.00 -3.82 -11.68
N ASP A 12 13.79 -3.03 -12.41
CA ASP A 12 15.20 -2.75 -12.09
C ASP A 12 15.34 -2.14 -10.68
N ARG A 13 14.42 -1.22 -10.33
CA ARG A 13 14.41 -0.61 -9.00
C ARG A 13 14.10 -1.64 -7.90
N VAL A 14 13.09 -2.49 -8.09
CA VAL A 14 12.74 -3.56 -7.14
C VAL A 14 13.91 -4.53 -6.98
N GLU A 15 14.55 -4.94 -8.08
CA GLU A 15 15.71 -5.83 -8.04
C GLU A 15 16.91 -5.21 -7.31
N SER A 16 17.16 -3.92 -7.54
CA SER A 16 18.20 -3.17 -6.80
C SER A 16 17.92 -3.10 -5.29
N MET A 17 16.66 -2.84 -4.90
CA MET A 17 16.25 -2.79 -3.49
C MET A 17 16.37 -4.16 -2.82
N ALA A 18 16.04 -5.22 -3.54
CA ALA A 18 16.06 -6.59 -3.01
C ALA A 18 17.46 -7.24 -2.98
N ARG A 19 18.51 -6.52 -3.41
CA ARG A 19 19.86 -7.09 -3.59
C ARG A 19 20.44 -7.77 -2.36
N PHE A 20 20.10 -7.28 -1.16
CA PHE A 20 20.60 -7.79 0.11
C PHE A 20 19.49 -8.37 0.98
N HIS A 21 18.32 -8.64 0.39
CA HIS A 21 17.24 -9.28 1.11
C HIS A 21 17.55 -10.75 1.38
N GLU A 22 17.29 -11.18 2.59
CA GLU A 22 17.43 -12.55 3.04
C GLU A 22 16.29 -12.92 3.97
N ASP A 23 15.77 -14.13 3.85
CA ASP A 23 14.70 -14.64 4.70
C ASP A 23 15.21 -15.84 5.51
N ARG A 24 14.99 -15.85 6.81
CA ARG A 24 15.40 -16.92 7.72
C ARG A 24 14.30 -17.32 8.68
N LEU A 25 14.14 -18.63 8.89
CA LEU A 25 13.30 -19.21 9.93
C LEU A 25 14.18 -19.46 11.15
N ILE A 26 14.00 -18.67 12.21
CA ILE A 26 14.89 -18.60 13.38
C ILE A 26 14.19 -19.18 14.61
N PRO A 27 14.85 -20.11 15.37
CA PRO A 27 14.35 -20.55 16.67
C PRO A 27 14.19 -19.38 17.64
N VAL A 28 13.11 -19.37 18.41
CA VAL A 28 12.85 -18.31 19.36
C VAL A 28 13.94 -18.24 20.45
N ASP A 29 14.52 -19.38 20.81
CA ASP A 29 15.60 -19.46 21.81
C ASP A 29 16.89 -18.77 21.33
N ASP A 30 17.08 -18.61 20.03
CA ASP A 30 18.23 -17.90 19.43
C ASP A 30 18.03 -16.39 19.37
N VAL A 31 16.85 -15.88 19.79
CA VAL A 31 16.47 -14.47 19.67
C VAL A 31 16.52 -13.80 21.04
N SER A 32 17.24 -12.70 21.14
CA SER A 32 17.23 -11.83 22.33
C SER A 32 17.29 -10.37 21.92
N PHE A 33 16.63 -9.50 22.66
CA PHE A 33 16.59 -8.05 22.40
C PHE A 33 17.54 -7.31 23.36
N THR A 34 18.33 -6.37 22.86
CA THR A 34 19.07 -5.40 23.67
C THR A 34 18.20 -4.20 24.06
N ASP A 35 17.33 -3.81 23.18
CA ASP A 35 16.32 -2.75 23.32
C ASP A 35 15.26 -2.91 22.22
N LEU A 36 14.41 -1.91 22.00
CA LEU A 36 13.39 -1.93 20.95
C LEU A 36 13.99 -1.79 19.54
N GLU A 37 15.17 -1.23 19.41
CA GLU A 37 15.81 -0.95 18.12
C GLU A 37 16.77 -2.06 17.68
N ARG A 38 17.18 -2.96 18.58
CA ARG A 38 18.22 -3.96 18.32
C ARG A 38 17.87 -5.33 18.85
N VAL A 39 18.11 -6.32 17.99
CA VAL A 39 17.93 -7.75 18.29
C VAL A 39 19.26 -8.49 18.07
N CYS A 40 19.56 -9.41 18.96
CA CYS A 40 20.66 -10.36 18.83
C CYS A 40 20.08 -11.71 18.40
N ILE A 41 20.58 -12.28 17.31
CA ILE A 41 20.17 -13.54 16.73
C ILE A 41 21.40 -14.42 16.58
N SER A 42 21.44 -15.55 17.29
CA SER A 42 22.57 -16.49 17.28
C SER A 42 23.92 -15.78 17.53
N GLY A 43 23.94 -14.76 18.40
CA GLY A 43 25.13 -13.99 18.76
C GLY A 43 25.47 -12.80 17.84
N ALA A 44 24.82 -12.64 16.70
CA ALA A 44 24.95 -11.49 15.80
C ALA A 44 23.89 -10.42 16.11
N SER A 45 24.28 -9.12 16.08
CA SER A 45 23.38 -7.99 16.36
C SER A 45 22.82 -7.40 15.07
N TYR A 46 21.51 -7.14 15.04
CA TYR A 46 20.78 -6.53 13.92
C TYR A 46 19.93 -5.36 14.40
N ASN A 47 19.80 -4.34 13.56
CA ASN A 47 18.86 -3.25 13.81
C ASN A 47 17.43 -3.67 13.42
N LEU A 48 16.43 -3.23 14.19
CA LEU A 48 15.04 -3.43 13.87
C LEU A 48 14.47 -2.20 13.19
N ARG A 49 14.00 -2.33 11.94
CA ARG A 49 13.26 -1.24 11.28
C ARG A 49 11.97 -0.92 12.04
N PRO A 50 11.44 0.31 11.99
CA PRO A 50 10.23 0.71 12.73
C PRO A 50 9.05 -0.24 12.55
N ILE A 51 8.86 -0.78 11.33
CA ILE A 51 7.80 -1.74 11.03
C ILE A 51 8.04 -3.09 11.71
N ALA A 52 9.29 -3.57 11.79
CA ALA A 52 9.64 -4.78 12.51
C ALA A 52 9.43 -4.62 14.03
N GLN A 53 9.73 -3.43 14.58
CA GLN A 53 9.44 -3.08 15.98
C GLN A 53 7.93 -3.16 16.26
N GLN A 54 7.10 -2.59 15.36
CA GLN A 54 5.64 -2.68 15.48
C GLN A 54 5.16 -4.12 15.40
N GLY A 55 5.68 -4.88 14.44
CA GLY A 55 5.31 -6.28 14.23
C GLY A 55 5.61 -7.16 15.43
N ILE A 56 6.81 -7.06 16.02
CA ILE A 56 7.16 -7.85 17.21
C ILE A 56 6.37 -7.41 18.44
N CYS A 57 6.20 -6.12 18.67
CA CYS A 57 5.39 -5.61 19.78
C CYS A 57 3.94 -6.08 19.67
N TYR A 58 3.32 -5.99 18.49
CA TYR A 58 1.97 -6.49 18.25
C TYR A 58 1.85 -8.00 18.55
N ARG A 59 2.82 -8.77 18.06
CA ARG A 59 2.87 -10.22 18.30
C ARG A 59 2.97 -10.59 19.77
N LEU A 60 3.83 -9.89 20.51
CA LEU A 60 4.04 -10.15 21.92
C LEU A 60 2.97 -9.50 22.83
N GLY A 61 1.97 -8.80 22.25
CA GLY A 61 0.93 -8.10 23.01
C GLY A 61 1.44 -6.90 23.79
N ILE A 62 2.57 -6.32 23.41
CA ILE A 62 3.18 -5.16 24.08
C ILE A 62 2.76 -3.88 23.34
N PRO A 63 2.10 -2.90 24.00
CA PRO A 63 1.79 -1.63 23.38
C PRO A 63 3.07 -0.87 23.02
N ILE A 64 3.37 -0.71 21.73
CA ILE A 64 4.62 -0.08 21.27
C ILE A 64 4.78 1.36 21.78
N HIS A 65 3.69 2.13 21.88
CA HIS A 65 3.73 3.51 22.40
C HIS A 65 4.15 3.57 23.88
N TYR A 66 3.80 2.57 24.67
CA TYR A 66 4.29 2.42 26.02
C TYR A 66 5.79 2.07 26.01
N LEU A 67 6.17 1.05 25.24
CA LEU A 67 7.54 0.55 25.22
C LEU A 67 8.54 1.63 24.75
N ARG A 68 8.18 2.46 23.78
CA ARG A 68 9.00 3.59 23.33
C ARG A 68 9.28 4.66 24.40
N LYS A 69 8.45 4.74 25.44
CA LYS A 69 8.66 5.66 26.58
C LYS A 69 9.55 5.07 27.66
N CYS A 70 9.78 3.76 27.63
CA CYS A 70 10.56 3.05 28.63
C CYS A 70 12.08 3.21 28.36
N PRO A 71 12.90 3.23 29.42
CA PRO A 71 14.35 3.06 29.27
C PRO A 71 14.69 1.72 28.61
N SER A 72 15.86 1.65 27.94
CA SER A 72 16.30 0.45 27.18
C SER A 72 16.30 -0.84 28.02
N GLU A 73 16.63 -0.74 29.32
CA GLU A 73 16.60 -1.90 30.21
C GLU A 73 15.18 -2.47 30.39
N ILE A 74 14.17 -1.60 30.54
CA ILE A 74 12.76 -2.02 30.64
C ILE A 74 12.29 -2.59 29.30
N GLN A 75 12.69 -1.97 28.16
CA GLN A 75 12.41 -2.49 26.82
C GLN A 75 12.99 -3.91 26.67
N LYS A 76 14.27 -4.09 26.99
CA LYS A 76 14.97 -5.38 26.98
C LYS A 76 14.24 -6.43 27.81
N ASN A 77 13.92 -6.10 29.05
CA ASN A 77 13.29 -7.04 29.97
C ASN A 77 11.90 -7.47 29.50
N ASN A 78 11.07 -6.52 29.01
CA ASN A 78 9.75 -6.84 28.46
C ASN A 78 9.85 -7.73 27.22
N LEU A 79 10.65 -7.33 26.22
CA LEU A 79 10.78 -8.08 24.97
C LEU A 79 11.32 -9.49 25.22
N ASN A 80 12.38 -9.63 26.04
CA ASN A 80 12.97 -10.94 26.33
C ASN A 80 12.09 -11.81 27.23
N TYR A 81 11.28 -11.21 28.09
CA TYR A 81 10.31 -11.98 28.87
C TYR A 81 9.25 -12.59 27.95
N TRP A 82 8.61 -11.75 27.09
CA TRP A 82 7.50 -12.21 26.27
C TRP A 82 7.92 -13.06 25.07
N ILE A 83 9.12 -12.86 24.51
CA ILE A 83 9.61 -13.72 23.41
C ILE A 83 9.79 -15.18 23.88
N LYS A 84 10.20 -15.41 25.13
CA LYS A 84 10.30 -16.75 25.73
C LYS A 84 8.93 -17.43 25.92
N HIS A 85 7.84 -16.66 25.89
CA HIS A 85 6.48 -17.16 25.97
C HIS A 85 5.76 -17.19 24.62
N GLU A 86 6.50 -16.96 23.52
CA GLU A 86 5.97 -17.10 22.17
C GLU A 86 5.51 -18.54 21.92
N LYS A 87 4.32 -18.71 21.33
CA LYS A 87 3.72 -20.02 21.08
C LYS A 87 4.40 -20.80 19.96
N ASN A 88 5.05 -20.11 19.04
CA ASN A 88 5.78 -20.73 17.95
C ASN A 88 7.23 -20.97 18.36
N GLU A 89 7.75 -22.16 18.09
CA GLU A 89 9.15 -22.51 18.34
C GLU A 89 10.12 -21.72 17.47
N LYS A 90 9.65 -21.25 16.33
CA LYS A 90 10.41 -20.46 15.34
C LYS A 90 9.60 -19.26 14.88
N LEU A 91 10.30 -18.21 14.43
CA LEU A 91 9.72 -17.05 13.75
C LEU A 91 10.41 -16.85 12.41
N PHE A 92 9.65 -16.29 11.46
CA PHE A 92 10.15 -15.97 10.13
C PHE A 92 10.64 -14.52 10.11
N PHE A 93 11.94 -14.34 9.87
CA PHE A 93 12.59 -13.04 9.82
C PHE A 93 12.94 -12.68 8.39
N ARG A 94 12.64 -11.46 8.01
CA ARG A 94 13.07 -10.84 6.75
C ARG A 94 14.15 -9.80 7.03
N PHE A 95 15.28 -9.93 6.34
CA PHE A 95 16.43 -9.06 6.50
C PHE A 95 16.68 -8.22 5.26
N ASP A 96 17.40 -7.12 5.46
CA ASP A 96 18.11 -6.35 4.47
C ASP A 96 19.48 -6.00 5.07
N SER A 97 20.53 -6.66 4.59
CA SER A 97 21.87 -6.51 5.15
C SER A 97 21.89 -6.75 6.68
N ASN A 98 22.15 -5.71 7.44
CA ASN A 98 22.24 -5.72 8.92
C ASN A 98 20.92 -5.28 9.61
N GLU A 99 19.84 -5.22 8.88
CA GLU A 99 18.55 -4.78 9.41
C GLU A 99 17.50 -5.88 9.31
N VAL A 100 16.66 -5.99 10.34
CA VAL A 100 15.43 -6.79 10.29
C VAL A 100 14.32 -5.90 9.75
N ARG A 101 13.79 -6.26 8.58
CA ARG A 101 12.69 -5.57 7.90
C ARG A 101 11.32 -5.93 8.48
N ALA A 102 11.11 -7.22 8.77
CA ALA A 102 9.86 -7.73 9.31
C ALA A 102 10.05 -9.05 10.07
N ILE A 103 9.09 -9.36 10.95
CA ILE A 103 9.05 -10.60 11.73
C ILE A 103 7.63 -11.18 11.65
N PHE A 104 7.50 -12.42 11.18
CA PHE A 104 6.23 -13.09 10.97
C PHE A 104 6.14 -14.46 11.68
N THR A 105 4.98 -15.08 11.60
CA THR A 105 4.80 -16.49 12.01
C THR A 105 5.54 -17.42 11.04
N PRO A 106 5.84 -18.66 11.47
CA PRO A 106 6.42 -19.66 10.56
C PRO A 106 5.54 -20.03 9.35
N ARG A 107 4.24 -19.69 9.43
CA ARG A 107 3.27 -19.94 8.34
C ARG A 107 3.22 -18.82 7.30
N TYR A 108 4.02 -17.79 7.48
CA TYR A 108 4.08 -16.71 6.50
C TYR A 108 4.66 -17.22 5.19
N ILE A 109 3.97 -16.94 4.10
CA ILE A 109 4.43 -17.21 2.75
C ILE A 109 4.84 -15.86 2.15
N PRO A 110 6.13 -15.63 1.89
CA PRO A 110 6.59 -14.40 1.28
C PRO A 110 6.03 -14.25 -0.13
N THR A 111 5.62 -13.04 -0.47
CA THR A 111 5.26 -12.65 -1.83
C THR A 111 6.07 -11.40 -2.14
N ASP A 112 7.14 -11.58 -2.89
CA ASP A 112 8.08 -10.51 -3.17
C ASP A 112 7.59 -9.62 -4.32
N ASN A 113 7.92 -8.35 -4.26
CA ASN A 113 7.57 -7.39 -5.31
C ASN A 113 8.07 -7.83 -6.67
N LYS A 114 9.26 -8.44 -6.73
CA LYS A 114 9.83 -9.01 -7.95
C LYS A 114 8.92 -10.10 -8.53
N GLU A 115 8.44 -11.04 -7.70
CA GLU A 115 7.53 -12.09 -8.15
C GLU A 115 6.24 -11.52 -8.72
N VAL A 116 5.67 -10.49 -8.08
CA VAL A 116 4.47 -9.81 -8.56
C VAL A 116 4.72 -9.22 -9.96
N LEU A 117 5.84 -8.55 -10.18
CA LEU A 117 6.21 -7.98 -11.48
C LEU A 117 6.48 -9.07 -12.53
N ASP A 118 7.16 -10.15 -12.18
CA ASP A 118 7.37 -11.32 -13.05
C ASP A 118 6.04 -11.91 -13.55
N ARG A 119 5.04 -11.99 -12.68
CA ARG A 119 3.70 -12.47 -13.06
C ARG A 119 3.01 -11.50 -14.02
N LEU A 120 3.13 -10.18 -13.82
CA LEU A 120 2.60 -9.20 -14.79
C LEU A 120 3.24 -9.38 -16.17
N LEU A 121 4.57 -9.52 -16.24
CA LEU A 121 5.29 -9.76 -17.50
C LEU A 121 4.86 -11.06 -18.17
N LYS A 122 4.72 -12.16 -17.43
CA LYS A 122 4.24 -13.45 -17.94
C LYS A 122 2.81 -13.40 -18.48
N HIS A 123 1.98 -12.49 -17.98
CA HIS A 123 0.59 -12.33 -18.41
C HIS A 123 0.41 -11.28 -19.51
N GLY A 124 1.48 -10.92 -20.22
CA GLY A 124 1.42 -10.17 -21.47
C GLY A 124 1.66 -8.65 -21.33
N TYR A 125 1.95 -8.15 -20.13
CA TYR A 125 2.47 -6.80 -19.99
C TYR A 125 3.93 -6.77 -20.48
N LYS A 126 4.26 -5.77 -21.29
CA LYS A 126 5.61 -5.66 -21.87
C LYS A 126 6.53 -4.84 -20.96
N PRO A 127 7.86 -5.02 -21.01
CA PRO A 127 8.81 -4.20 -20.25
C PRO A 127 8.62 -2.70 -20.44
N ASN A 128 8.33 -2.26 -21.67
CA ASN A 128 8.08 -0.86 -22.01
C ASN A 128 6.65 -0.38 -21.70
N THR A 129 5.80 -1.19 -21.07
CA THR A 129 4.45 -0.78 -20.64
C THR A 129 4.55 0.43 -19.70
N ARG A 130 3.83 1.50 -20.04
CA ARG A 130 3.76 2.69 -19.18
C ARG A 130 2.96 2.38 -17.93
N VAL A 131 3.51 2.74 -16.77
CA VAL A 131 2.90 2.52 -15.47
C VAL A 131 3.03 3.76 -14.60
N GLN A 132 2.09 3.97 -13.70
CA GLN A 132 2.27 4.86 -12.56
C GLN A 132 2.78 4.02 -11.39
N CYS A 133 3.90 4.43 -10.77
CA CYS A 133 4.51 3.68 -9.69
C CYS A 133 4.70 4.55 -8.44
N SER A 134 4.38 3.99 -7.28
CA SER A 134 4.81 4.47 -5.97
C SER A 134 5.48 3.30 -5.26
N LEU A 135 6.74 3.45 -4.91
CA LEU A 135 7.57 2.38 -4.35
C LEU A 135 8.51 2.96 -3.29
N ASP A 136 8.48 2.36 -2.12
CA ASP A 136 9.47 2.53 -1.05
C ASP A 136 9.83 1.16 -0.44
N ASP A 137 10.59 1.15 0.66
CA ASP A 137 11.09 -0.07 1.29
C ASP A 137 9.98 -0.93 1.94
N GLU A 138 8.80 -0.37 2.13
CA GLU A 138 7.71 -1.01 2.86
C GLU A 138 6.53 -1.37 1.96
N PHE A 139 6.36 -0.64 0.84
CA PHE A 139 5.15 -0.76 0.02
C PHE A 139 5.42 -0.51 -1.46
N MET A 140 4.79 -1.30 -2.31
CA MET A 140 4.75 -1.14 -3.76
C MET A 140 3.32 -0.93 -4.25
N LEU A 141 3.12 0.09 -5.09
CA LEU A 141 1.91 0.33 -5.87
C LEU A 141 2.30 0.52 -7.32
N VAL A 142 1.81 -0.33 -8.20
CA VAL A 142 1.98 -0.24 -9.66
C VAL A 142 0.62 -0.20 -10.31
N SER A 143 0.33 0.88 -11.04
CA SER A 143 -0.93 1.06 -11.75
C SER A 143 -0.65 1.11 -13.26
N VAL A 144 -1.36 0.26 -14.00
CA VAL A 144 -1.20 0.06 -15.43
C VAL A 144 -2.45 0.59 -16.15
N PRO A 145 -2.41 1.79 -16.74
CA PRO A 145 -3.53 2.32 -17.51
C PRO A 145 -3.74 1.54 -18.81
N ASP A 146 -5.00 1.38 -19.22
CA ASP A 146 -5.37 0.84 -20.54
C ASP A 146 -5.82 1.98 -21.45
N ASP A 147 -4.94 2.45 -22.30
CA ASP A 147 -5.18 3.60 -23.17
C ASP A 147 -6.35 3.38 -24.16
N ARG A 148 -6.74 2.11 -24.42
CA ARG A 148 -7.85 1.75 -25.31
C ARG A 148 -9.21 2.09 -24.73
N GLU A 149 -9.31 2.10 -23.39
CA GLU A 149 -10.55 2.34 -22.64
C GLU A 149 -10.69 3.81 -22.20
N THR A 150 -9.85 4.69 -22.75
CA THR A 150 -9.85 6.11 -22.40
C THR A 150 -11.17 6.80 -22.76
N PHE A 151 -11.68 7.60 -21.82
CA PHE A 151 -12.87 8.45 -22.01
C PHE A 151 -12.63 9.88 -21.51
N ARG A 152 -13.60 10.79 -21.75
CA ARG A 152 -13.55 12.17 -21.28
C ARG A 152 -14.70 12.47 -20.34
N ILE A 153 -14.41 13.19 -19.26
CA ILE A 153 -15.38 13.71 -18.30
C ILE A 153 -15.00 15.17 -17.99
N ASN A 154 -15.93 16.08 -18.18
CA ASN A 154 -15.72 17.54 -17.94
C ASN A 154 -14.44 18.09 -18.58
N GLY A 155 -14.09 17.61 -19.78
CA GLY A 155 -12.85 17.99 -20.46
C GLY A 155 -11.62 17.18 -20.05
N ASP A 156 -11.63 16.52 -18.91
CA ASP A 156 -10.54 15.70 -18.41
C ASP A 156 -10.45 14.37 -19.12
N LYS A 157 -9.24 13.96 -19.47
CA LYS A 157 -8.95 12.65 -20.04
C LYS A 157 -8.76 11.64 -18.90
N MET A 158 -9.65 10.64 -18.84
CA MET A 158 -9.68 9.57 -17.84
C MET A 158 -9.29 8.25 -18.50
N THR A 159 -8.28 7.57 -17.97
CA THR A 159 -7.80 6.30 -18.51
C THR A 159 -7.92 5.23 -17.41
N PRO A 160 -8.89 4.30 -17.53
CA PRO A 160 -9.01 3.20 -16.58
C PRO A 160 -7.88 2.18 -16.79
N GLY A 161 -7.69 1.33 -15.80
CA GLY A 161 -6.68 0.28 -15.82
C GLY A 161 -6.72 -0.56 -14.55
N ILE A 162 -5.65 -1.28 -14.30
CA ILE A 162 -5.48 -2.08 -13.09
C ILE A 162 -4.42 -1.48 -12.18
N SER A 163 -4.59 -1.69 -10.89
CA SER A 163 -3.63 -1.33 -9.86
C SER A 163 -3.27 -2.56 -9.03
N VAL A 164 -1.98 -2.79 -8.86
CA VAL A 164 -1.43 -3.88 -8.05
C VAL A 164 -0.65 -3.28 -6.90
N SER A 165 -0.97 -3.67 -5.67
CA SER A 165 -0.25 -3.24 -4.48
C SER A 165 0.24 -4.43 -3.68
N ASN A 166 1.42 -4.31 -3.09
CA ASN A 166 2.03 -5.33 -2.25
C ASN A 166 2.89 -4.70 -1.15
N SER A 167 2.98 -5.40 -0.02
CA SER A 167 3.91 -5.08 1.06
C SER A 167 4.67 -6.32 1.49
N GLU A 168 5.97 -6.31 1.32
CA GLU A 168 6.85 -7.39 1.77
C GLU A 168 7.05 -7.43 3.28
N VAL A 169 6.64 -6.38 3.97
CA VAL A 169 6.82 -6.21 5.43
C VAL A 169 5.50 -6.27 6.22
N GLY A 170 4.38 -6.59 5.55
CA GLY A 170 3.10 -6.88 6.19
C GLY A 170 2.21 -5.67 6.47
N LEU A 171 2.47 -4.49 5.87
CA LEU A 171 1.58 -3.33 5.97
C LEU A 171 0.23 -3.58 5.28
N ALA A 172 0.24 -4.33 4.19
CA ALA A 172 -0.97 -4.69 3.45
C ALA A 172 -0.80 -6.04 2.76
N ALA A 173 -1.92 -6.68 2.45
CA ALA A 173 -1.95 -7.86 1.60
C ALA A 173 -1.72 -7.48 0.13
N LEU A 174 -1.23 -8.44 -0.67
CA LEU A 174 -1.25 -8.32 -2.12
C LEU A 174 -2.68 -8.07 -2.59
N SER A 175 -2.88 -7.02 -3.37
CA SER A 175 -4.19 -6.61 -3.87
C SER A 175 -4.12 -6.21 -5.34
N ILE A 176 -5.14 -6.59 -6.10
CA ILE A 176 -5.35 -6.14 -7.47
C ILE A 176 -6.73 -5.48 -7.51
N SER A 177 -6.81 -4.29 -8.06
CA SER A 177 -8.03 -3.49 -8.13
C SER A 177 -8.14 -2.72 -9.44
N THR A 178 -9.31 -2.20 -9.75
CA THR A 178 -9.43 -1.21 -10.82
C THR A 178 -8.82 0.12 -10.38
N PHE A 179 -8.38 0.85 -11.37
CA PHE A 179 -7.72 2.13 -11.23
C PHE A 179 -8.18 3.05 -12.38
N THR A 180 -8.30 4.33 -12.12
CA THR A 180 -8.54 5.32 -13.17
C THR A 180 -7.54 6.46 -13.03
N LEU A 181 -6.79 6.71 -14.10
CA LEU A 181 -5.83 7.80 -14.20
C LEU A 181 -6.50 9.02 -14.81
N ARG A 182 -6.51 10.17 -14.10
CA ARG A 182 -6.85 11.49 -14.62
C ARG A 182 -5.59 12.15 -15.15
N LEU A 183 -5.48 12.35 -16.47
CA LEU A 183 -4.22 12.73 -17.11
C LEU A 183 -3.82 14.19 -16.92
N ILE A 184 -4.76 15.10 -16.63
CA ILE A 184 -4.44 16.54 -16.46
C ILE A 184 -3.53 16.80 -15.27
N CYS A 185 -3.69 16.01 -14.19
CA CYS A 185 -2.92 16.17 -12.96
C CYS A 185 -2.07 14.95 -12.61
N THR A 186 -1.96 13.93 -13.47
CA THR A 186 -1.35 12.61 -13.16
C THR A 186 -1.91 11.95 -11.89
N ASN A 187 -3.17 12.28 -11.54
CA ASN A 187 -3.85 11.72 -10.39
C ASN A 187 -4.34 10.33 -10.72
N GLY A 188 -3.97 9.36 -9.92
CA GLY A 188 -4.53 8.02 -9.98
C GLY A 188 -5.62 7.85 -8.93
N MET A 189 -6.72 7.23 -9.29
CA MET A 189 -7.77 6.83 -8.37
C MET A 189 -7.95 5.32 -8.42
N ILE A 190 -7.91 4.68 -7.26
CA ILE A 190 -8.18 3.25 -7.12
C ILE A 190 -9.64 3.11 -6.73
N SER A 191 -10.49 2.68 -7.65
CA SER A 191 -11.88 2.43 -7.31
C SER A 191 -12.03 1.07 -6.60
N LYS A 192 -12.96 1.04 -5.65
CA LYS A 192 -13.39 -0.19 -5.01
C LYS A 192 -14.34 -0.91 -5.97
N THR A 193 -13.83 -1.76 -6.84
CA THR A 193 -14.65 -2.76 -7.52
C THR A 193 -14.91 -3.92 -6.56
N GLU A 194 -16.04 -4.59 -6.70
CA GLU A 194 -16.41 -5.79 -5.91
C GLU A 194 -15.41 -6.94 -6.05
N VAL A 195 -14.49 -6.85 -7.00
CA VAL A 195 -13.37 -7.76 -7.22
C VAL A 195 -12.08 -7.16 -6.68
N SER A 196 -12.09 -6.67 -5.45
CA SER A 196 -10.83 -6.54 -4.73
C SER A 196 -10.50 -7.90 -4.14
N ALA A 197 -9.84 -8.76 -4.90
CA ALA A 197 -9.24 -9.96 -4.38
C ALA A 197 -8.07 -9.55 -3.46
N SER A 198 -8.40 -9.23 -2.21
CA SER A 198 -7.42 -9.01 -1.16
C SER A 198 -7.08 -10.37 -0.55
N TYR A 199 -5.92 -10.88 -0.86
CA TYR A 199 -5.42 -12.12 -0.28
C TYR A 199 -4.32 -11.78 0.72
N ARG A 200 -4.57 -12.04 2.00
CA ARG A 200 -3.50 -12.09 2.99
C ARG A 200 -2.53 -13.19 2.53
N HIS A 201 -1.26 -12.87 2.37
CA HIS A 201 -0.09 -13.73 2.09
C HIS A 201 -0.29 -15.27 2.18
N VAL A 202 -1.38 -15.78 1.64
CA VAL A 202 -1.81 -17.19 1.73
C VAL A 202 -1.90 -17.80 0.33
N SER A 203 -1.65 -17.05 -0.76
CA SER A 203 -1.95 -17.72 -2.01
C SER A 203 -1.16 -17.29 -3.24
N ASP A 204 -0.41 -18.24 -3.72
CA ASP A 204 -0.19 -18.54 -5.14
C ASP A 204 -1.47 -18.43 -6.03
N LYS A 205 -2.65 -18.53 -5.42
CA LYS A 205 -3.95 -18.53 -6.12
C LYS A 205 -4.30 -17.21 -6.81
N LEU A 206 -3.98 -16.05 -6.22
CA LEU A 206 -4.25 -14.77 -6.87
C LEU A 206 -3.37 -14.57 -8.09
N LEU A 207 -2.08 -14.80 -7.93
CA LEU A 207 -1.11 -14.66 -9.01
C LEU A 207 -1.30 -15.73 -10.10
N SER A 208 -1.73 -16.94 -9.75
CA SER A 208 -2.03 -18.00 -10.71
C SER A 208 -3.32 -17.74 -11.52
N ASN A 209 -4.31 -17.05 -10.92
CA ASN A 209 -5.56 -16.67 -11.60
C ASN A 209 -5.58 -15.22 -12.10
N LEU A 210 -4.43 -14.58 -12.22
CA LEU A 210 -4.33 -13.18 -12.66
C LEU A 210 -5.13 -12.88 -13.95
N PRO A 211 -5.13 -13.72 -15.02
CA PRO A 211 -5.93 -13.45 -16.21
C PRO A 211 -7.44 -13.38 -15.95
N GLY A 212 -7.97 -14.28 -15.11
CA GLY A 212 -9.38 -14.26 -14.72
C GLY A 212 -9.75 -12.99 -13.97
N VAL A 213 -8.93 -12.61 -12.98
CA VAL A 213 -9.08 -11.37 -12.20
C VAL A 213 -9.03 -10.14 -13.11
N LEU A 214 -8.08 -10.08 -14.05
CA LEU A 214 -7.97 -8.96 -14.99
C LEU A 214 -9.19 -8.81 -15.91
N ASN A 215 -9.73 -9.92 -16.40
CA ASN A 215 -10.93 -9.90 -17.23
C ASN A 215 -12.16 -9.42 -16.44
N GLU A 216 -12.34 -9.89 -15.22
CA GLU A 216 -13.41 -9.47 -14.33
C GLU A 216 -13.33 -7.98 -13.98
N LEU A 217 -12.14 -7.47 -13.70
CA LEU A 217 -11.91 -6.04 -13.44
C LEU A 217 -12.27 -5.15 -14.64
N LYS A 218 -12.00 -5.59 -15.86
CA LYS A 218 -12.34 -4.84 -17.08
C LYS A 218 -13.83 -4.62 -17.25
N THR A 219 -14.68 -5.55 -16.81
CA THR A 219 -16.14 -5.38 -16.87
C THR A 219 -16.66 -4.23 -16.00
N GLY A 220 -15.89 -3.82 -15.00
CA GLY A 220 -16.24 -2.71 -14.11
C GLY A 220 -16.01 -1.30 -14.68
N PHE A 221 -15.30 -1.15 -15.82
CA PHE A 221 -14.94 0.18 -16.35
C PHE A 221 -16.16 1.01 -16.78
N GLY A 222 -17.20 0.37 -17.31
CA GLY A 222 -18.45 1.04 -17.69
C GLY A 222 -19.14 1.71 -16.50
N ARG A 223 -19.27 0.99 -15.38
CA ARG A 223 -19.88 1.50 -14.13
C ARG A 223 -19.09 2.68 -13.57
N GLN A 224 -17.77 2.66 -13.62
CA GLN A 224 -16.95 3.79 -13.19
C GLN A 224 -17.23 5.07 -13.98
N ARG A 225 -17.39 4.95 -15.29
CA ARG A 225 -17.73 6.09 -16.15
C ARG A 225 -19.07 6.72 -15.74
N GLU A 226 -20.09 5.91 -15.46
CA GLU A 226 -21.39 6.41 -14.96
C GLU A 226 -21.24 7.11 -13.60
N GLN A 227 -20.53 6.51 -12.66
CA GLN A 227 -20.30 7.12 -11.34
C GLN A 227 -19.57 8.47 -11.43
N PHE A 228 -18.60 8.62 -12.34
CA PHE A 228 -17.99 9.91 -12.59
C PHE A 228 -18.98 10.92 -13.14
N GLN A 229 -19.87 10.54 -14.05
CA GLN A 229 -20.90 11.43 -14.57
C GLN A 229 -21.84 11.89 -13.48
N ILE A 230 -22.35 10.97 -12.64
CA ILE A 230 -23.19 11.30 -11.50
C ILE A 230 -22.45 12.21 -10.51
N SER A 231 -21.17 11.98 -10.26
CA SER A 231 -20.38 12.79 -9.34
C SER A 231 -20.24 14.26 -9.76
N LEU A 232 -20.28 14.55 -11.05
CA LEU A 232 -20.32 15.92 -11.56
C LEU A 232 -21.63 16.63 -11.28
N GLU A 233 -22.74 15.90 -11.32
CA GLU A 233 -24.10 16.41 -11.09
C GLU A 233 -24.43 16.51 -9.59
N SER A 234 -23.76 15.71 -8.76
CA SER A 234 -23.94 15.65 -7.30
C SER A 234 -23.33 16.87 -6.62
N LYS A 235 -24.17 17.83 -6.24
CA LYS A 235 -23.74 19.07 -5.58
C LYS A 235 -23.37 18.85 -4.11
N VAL A 236 -22.36 19.59 -3.66
CA VAL A 236 -21.89 19.64 -2.28
C VAL A 236 -22.03 21.08 -1.78
N GLU A 237 -22.80 21.30 -0.73
CA GLU A 237 -23.03 22.64 -0.20
C GLU A 237 -21.81 23.18 0.56
N ASN A 238 -21.14 22.33 1.32
CA ASN A 238 -19.95 22.69 2.09
C ASN A 238 -18.83 21.64 1.87
N PRO A 239 -17.91 21.91 0.94
CA PRO A 239 -16.82 20.99 0.62
C PRO A 239 -15.91 20.68 1.80
N GLU A 240 -15.56 21.67 2.63
CA GLU A 240 -14.68 21.51 3.79
C GLU A 240 -15.30 20.57 4.83
N ALA A 241 -16.57 20.81 5.18
CA ALA A 241 -17.28 19.96 6.14
C ALA A 241 -17.46 18.53 5.60
N THR A 242 -17.69 18.38 4.31
CA THR A 242 -17.79 17.07 3.64
C THR A 242 -16.46 16.32 3.71
N ILE A 243 -15.35 16.99 3.38
CA ILE A 243 -14.01 16.41 3.47
C ILE A 243 -13.68 16.04 4.92
N GLU A 244 -13.96 16.90 5.89
CA GLU A 244 -13.71 16.56 7.29
C GLU A 244 -14.52 15.37 7.77
N SER A 245 -15.78 15.23 7.31
CA SER A 245 -16.60 14.05 7.59
C SER A 245 -15.97 12.78 7.04
N PHE A 246 -15.50 12.80 5.78
CA PHE A 246 -14.82 11.65 5.18
C PHE A 246 -13.45 11.38 5.83
N ASN A 247 -12.67 12.40 6.20
CA ASN A 247 -11.41 12.24 6.92
C ASN A 247 -11.61 11.48 8.24
N ARG A 248 -12.71 11.73 8.95
CA ARG A 248 -13.10 10.98 10.15
C ARG A 248 -13.59 9.58 9.82
N GLN A 249 -14.47 9.44 8.84
CA GLN A 249 -15.04 8.14 8.44
C GLN A 249 -13.98 7.14 7.98
N PHE A 250 -12.97 7.61 7.25
CA PHE A 250 -11.88 6.79 6.75
C PHE A 250 -10.64 6.78 7.65
N GLU A 251 -10.74 7.37 8.85
CA GLU A 251 -9.69 7.40 9.86
C GLU A 251 -8.34 7.85 9.29
N LEU A 252 -8.32 8.99 8.57
CA LEU A 252 -7.10 9.49 7.98
C LEU A 252 -6.07 9.88 9.04
N ARG A 253 -4.83 9.50 8.79
CA ARG A 253 -3.67 9.87 9.61
C ARG A 253 -3.38 11.36 9.48
N LYS A 254 -2.56 11.89 10.39
CA LYS A 254 -2.22 13.33 10.41
C LYS A 254 -1.61 13.77 9.08
N GLU A 255 -0.61 13.06 8.58
CA GLU A 255 0.07 13.37 7.32
C GLU A 255 -0.86 13.27 6.10
N GLU A 256 -1.84 12.35 6.13
CA GLU A 256 -2.85 12.23 5.09
C GLU A 256 -3.82 13.41 5.08
N LYS A 257 -4.22 13.91 6.26
CA LYS A 257 -5.07 15.11 6.39
C LYS A 257 -4.36 16.36 5.89
N GLU A 258 -3.09 16.54 6.25
CA GLU A 258 -2.24 17.65 5.73
C GLU A 258 -2.17 17.62 4.19
N ALA A 259 -2.03 16.42 3.62
CA ALA A 259 -2.05 16.25 2.17
C ALA A 259 -3.41 16.59 1.54
N VAL A 260 -4.52 16.25 2.21
CA VAL A 260 -5.89 16.59 1.75
C VAL A 260 -6.13 18.10 1.81
N GLU A 261 -5.69 18.79 2.85
CA GLU A 261 -5.76 20.25 2.94
C GLU A 261 -4.97 20.93 1.82
N TRP A 262 -3.73 20.46 1.55
CA TRP A 262 -2.93 20.93 0.44
C TRP A 262 -3.62 20.73 -0.92
N ALA A 263 -4.29 19.59 -1.12
CA ALA A 263 -4.97 19.27 -2.36
C ALA A 263 -6.28 20.06 -2.54
N LEU A 264 -7.03 20.31 -1.45
CA LEU A 264 -8.28 21.06 -1.47
C LEU A 264 -8.09 22.47 -2.06
N ALA A 265 -6.98 23.12 -1.74
CA ALA A 265 -6.65 24.44 -2.30
C ALA A 265 -6.48 24.44 -3.83
N GLN A 266 -6.26 23.27 -4.44
CA GLN A 266 -6.01 23.11 -5.88
C GLN A 266 -7.20 22.52 -6.64
N GLU A 267 -8.02 21.71 -5.98
CA GLU A 267 -9.17 20.99 -6.57
C GLU A 267 -10.50 21.48 -5.98
N TYR A 268 -10.55 22.71 -5.46
CA TYR A 268 -11.74 23.25 -4.81
C TYR A 268 -12.95 23.29 -5.75
N GLY A 269 -14.10 22.82 -5.27
CA GLY A 269 -15.35 22.84 -6.02
C GLY A 269 -16.53 22.28 -5.26
N PHE A 270 -17.75 22.58 -5.73
CA PHE A 270 -19.02 22.27 -5.10
C PHE A 270 -19.70 21.03 -5.67
N THR A 271 -18.91 20.02 -6.05
CA THR A 271 -19.42 18.73 -6.55
C THR A 271 -18.68 17.56 -5.92
N MET A 272 -19.32 16.39 -5.91
CA MET A 272 -18.65 15.16 -5.47
C MET A 272 -17.44 14.83 -6.34
N PHE A 273 -17.43 15.22 -7.61
CA PHE A 273 -16.25 15.10 -8.49
C PHE A 273 -15.05 15.87 -7.94
N ALA A 274 -15.25 17.11 -7.46
CA ALA A 274 -14.18 17.90 -6.84
C ALA A 274 -13.67 17.23 -5.54
N ILE A 275 -14.58 16.69 -4.71
CA ILE A 275 -14.21 15.96 -3.48
C ILE A 275 -13.34 14.73 -3.83
N VAL A 276 -13.77 13.91 -4.81
CA VAL A 276 -12.99 12.75 -5.28
C VAL A 276 -11.60 13.17 -5.78
N ASN A 277 -11.53 14.26 -6.56
CA ASN A 277 -10.27 14.78 -7.08
C ASN A 277 -9.36 15.30 -5.96
N THR A 278 -9.90 15.90 -4.90
CA THR A 278 -9.12 16.33 -3.73
C THR A 278 -8.36 15.14 -3.12
N TYR A 279 -9.01 14.00 -2.88
CA TYR A 279 -8.34 12.81 -2.32
C TYR A 279 -7.29 12.23 -3.26
N THR A 280 -7.59 12.16 -4.55
CA THR A 280 -6.64 11.62 -5.54
C THR A 280 -5.46 12.55 -5.77
N LYS A 281 -5.68 13.87 -5.71
CA LYS A 281 -4.62 14.88 -5.74
C LYS A 281 -3.75 14.82 -4.49
N ALA A 282 -4.35 14.65 -3.32
CA ALA A 282 -3.63 14.52 -2.06
C ALA A 282 -2.59 13.38 -2.11
N ALA A 283 -2.88 12.29 -2.83
CA ALA A 283 -1.92 11.20 -3.02
C ALA A 283 -0.63 11.59 -3.76
N GLN A 284 -0.54 12.81 -4.32
CA GLN A 284 0.68 13.34 -4.95
C GLN A 284 1.55 14.15 -3.98
N TYR A 285 1.07 14.42 -2.77
CA TYR A 285 1.83 15.17 -1.77
C TYR A 285 3.18 14.50 -1.49
N GLU A 286 4.26 15.29 -1.56
CA GLU A 286 5.63 14.74 -1.63
C GLU A 286 6.06 13.97 -0.38
N LEU A 287 5.59 14.38 0.78
CA LEU A 287 5.99 13.81 2.07
C LEU A 287 5.29 12.49 2.43
N LEU A 288 4.35 12.02 1.60
CA LEU A 288 3.64 10.77 1.87
C LEU A 288 4.45 9.53 1.50
N SER A 289 4.34 8.49 2.34
CA SER A 289 4.78 7.13 2.03
C SER A 289 4.01 6.54 0.83
N ALA A 290 4.52 5.48 0.22
CA ALA A 290 3.82 4.77 -0.84
C ALA A 290 2.48 4.18 -0.34
N GLU A 291 2.42 3.70 0.90
CA GLU A 291 1.21 3.18 1.53
C GLU A 291 0.16 4.28 1.75
N SER A 292 0.54 5.46 2.28
CA SER A 292 -0.38 6.59 2.45
C SER A 292 -0.93 7.10 1.12
N ARG A 293 -0.12 7.12 0.05
CA ARG A 293 -0.57 7.43 -1.32
C ARG A 293 -1.63 6.44 -1.81
N PHE A 294 -1.39 5.15 -1.61
CA PHE A 294 -2.36 4.10 -1.94
C PHE A 294 -3.66 4.28 -1.17
N ARG A 295 -3.59 4.54 0.14
CA ARG A 295 -4.78 4.78 0.98
C ARG A 295 -5.62 5.95 0.48
N LEU A 296 -5.01 7.08 0.17
CA LEU A 296 -5.72 8.27 -0.34
C LEU A 296 -6.37 8.02 -1.71
N GLN A 297 -5.68 7.34 -2.62
CA GLN A 297 -6.28 6.93 -3.90
C GLN A 297 -7.48 6.01 -3.69
N LYS A 298 -7.39 5.08 -2.74
CA LYS A 298 -8.49 4.19 -2.38
C LYS A 298 -9.66 4.95 -1.74
N VAL A 299 -9.38 5.95 -0.90
CA VAL A 299 -10.42 6.81 -0.31
C VAL A 299 -11.17 7.56 -1.42
N GLY A 300 -10.46 8.16 -2.38
CA GLY A 300 -11.10 8.79 -3.55
C GLY A 300 -12.03 7.84 -4.30
N GLY A 301 -11.61 6.60 -4.50
CA GLY A 301 -12.43 5.56 -5.12
C GLY A 301 -13.65 5.14 -4.28
N MET A 302 -13.49 5.07 -2.95
CA MET A 302 -14.63 4.78 -2.05
C MET A 302 -15.64 5.92 -2.04
N VAL A 303 -15.20 7.18 -2.04
CA VAL A 303 -16.07 8.36 -2.12
C VAL A 303 -16.82 8.37 -3.45
N LEU A 304 -16.15 8.07 -4.58
CA LEU A 304 -16.83 7.91 -5.86
C LEU A 304 -17.89 6.80 -5.83
N GLY A 305 -17.61 5.68 -5.18
CA GLY A 305 -18.56 4.56 -5.04
C GLY A 305 -19.78 4.87 -4.15
N MET A 306 -19.79 5.97 -3.40
CA MET A 306 -20.94 6.43 -2.60
C MET A 306 -21.89 7.33 -3.40
N VAL A 307 -21.48 7.76 -4.58
CA VAL A 307 -22.32 8.59 -5.46
C VAL A 307 -23.30 7.67 -6.19
N ASN A 308 -24.61 7.82 -5.92
CA ASN A 308 -25.72 7.05 -6.49
C ASN A 308 -26.54 7.90 -7.45
#